data_9f1fdfc678e0286add6a0c26e9c50115
#
_entry.id   9f1fdfc678e0286add6a0c26e9c50115
#
_cell.length_a   1.000
_cell.length_b   1.000
_cell.length_c   1.000
_cell.angle_alpha   90.00
_cell.angle_beta   90.00
_cell.angle_gamma   90.00
#
_symmetry.space_group_name_H-M   'P 1'
#
loop_
_entity.id
_entity.type
_entity.pdbx_description
1 polymer ?
#
loop_
_entity_poly.entity_id
_entity_poly.type
_entity_poly.pdbx_seq_one_letter_code
_entity_poly.pdbx_strand_id
1 'polypeptide(L)'
;SNFIRKIPIIGTLLAIEVDGIIVAAVISNGISKQRWIAAKGHGSFYNNSKIMVSSVSDVKDSQAFYGSLFGREARGDFEKLTRLLSYSKRQRGIGDFMMHMWVATGYGEFGIDFGLQPWDIAPVGLIVTEAGGVVTAVNGSNFDIYEGSILSSNGLFHNKLIDIYNA
;
A
#
# COMPACT_ATOMS: atom_id res chain seq x y z
N SER A 1 -11.18 13.89 3.58
CA SER A 1 -12.62 13.68 3.30
C SER A 1 -13.30 12.80 4.35
N ASN A 2 -12.61 11.79 4.89
CA ASN A 2 -13.15 10.86 5.90
C ASN A 2 -13.65 11.58 7.17
N PHE A 3 -12.88 12.52 7.68
CA PHE A 3 -13.22 13.30 8.88
C PHE A 3 -14.58 13.98 8.77
N ILE A 4 -14.82 14.70 7.67
CA ILE A 4 -16.08 15.41 7.43
C ILE A 4 -17.27 14.44 7.33
N ARG A 5 -17.04 13.23 6.81
CA ARG A 5 -18.05 12.18 6.64
C ARG A 5 -18.20 11.26 7.85
N LYS A 6 -17.45 11.50 8.92
CA LYS A 6 -17.44 10.69 10.15
C LYS A 6 -17.04 9.23 9.90
N ILE A 7 -16.28 8.97 8.84
CA ILE A 7 -15.70 7.66 8.58
C ILE A 7 -14.51 7.49 9.54
N PRO A 8 -14.44 6.39 10.34
CA PRO A 8 -13.45 6.24 11.42
C PRO A 8 -12.07 5.82 10.90
N ILE A 9 -11.65 6.38 9.79
CA ILE A 9 -10.32 6.18 9.19
C ILE A 9 -9.65 7.54 9.09
N ILE A 10 -8.85 7.86 10.11
CA ILE A 10 -8.09 9.10 10.19
C ILE A 10 -6.67 8.75 10.62
N GLY A 11 -5.73 8.93 9.69
CA GLY A 11 -4.33 8.58 9.90
C GLY A 11 -3.46 9.76 10.31
N THR A 12 -2.55 9.51 11.24
CA THR A 12 -1.33 10.29 11.41
C THR A 12 -0.20 9.46 10.84
N LEU A 13 0.46 9.98 9.81
CA LEU A 13 1.54 9.33 9.09
C LEU A 13 2.83 10.11 9.35
N LEU A 14 3.90 9.41 9.70
CA LEU A 14 5.20 10.00 9.97
C LEU A 14 6.30 9.08 9.48
N ALA A 15 7.29 9.63 8.81
CA ALA A 15 8.50 8.94 8.43
C ALA A 15 9.72 9.80 8.78
N ILE A 16 10.83 9.14 9.03
CA ILE A 16 12.15 9.77 9.22
C ILE A 16 13.02 9.35 8.05
N GLU A 17 13.51 10.35 7.32
CA GLU A 17 14.48 10.18 6.24
C GLU A 17 15.86 10.64 6.69
N VAL A 18 16.87 9.85 6.39
CA VAL A 18 18.29 10.17 6.62
C VAL A 18 19.04 9.86 5.33
N ASP A 19 19.70 10.85 4.76
CA ASP A 19 20.48 10.71 3.52
C ASP A 19 19.69 10.03 2.37
N GLY A 20 18.44 10.43 2.15
CA GLY A 20 17.58 9.87 1.12
C GLY A 20 16.99 8.47 1.44
N ILE A 21 17.18 7.97 2.64
CA ILE A 21 16.70 6.65 3.07
C ILE A 21 15.68 6.80 4.18
N ILE A 22 14.51 6.20 4.03
CA ILE A 22 13.52 6.12 5.10
C ILE A 22 13.99 5.09 6.13
N VAL A 23 14.27 5.56 7.35
CA VAL A 23 14.84 4.72 8.41
C VAL A 23 13.84 4.34 9.50
N ALA A 24 12.77 5.12 9.69
CA ALA A 24 11.71 4.82 10.64
C ALA A 24 10.37 5.33 10.13
N ALA A 25 9.30 4.66 10.50
CA ALA A 25 7.94 5.03 10.13
C ALA A 25 6.93 4.68 11.22
N VAL A 26 5.91 5.53 11.34
CA VAL A 26 4.75 5.32 12.20
C VAL A 26 3.49 5.71 11.43
N ILE A 27 2.49 4.84 11.44
CA ILE A 27 1.14 5.14 10.98
C ILE A 27 0.17 4.80 12.12
N SER A 28 -0.69 5.75 12.49
CA SER A 28 -1.68 5.55 13.54
C SER A 28 -3.07 5.95 13.08
N ASN A 29 -4.06 5.09 13.32
CA ASN A 29 -5.47 5.49 13.32
C ASN A 29 -5.91 5.68 14.77
N GLY A 30 -6.00 6.93 15.20
CA GLY A 30 -6.31 7.26 16.60
C GLY A 30 -7.71 6.86 17.05
N ILE A 31 -8.69 6.81 16.12
CA ILE A 31 -10.07 6.44 16.42
C ILE A 31 -10.18 4.95 16.75
N SER A 32 -9.58 4.11 15.93
CA SER A 32 -9.60 2.64 16.12
C SER A 32 -8.46 2.12 17.00
N LYS A 33 -7.60 3.01 17.52
CA LYS A 33 -6.44 2.67 18.36
C LYS A 33 -5.48 1.68 17.65
N GLN A 34 -5.33 1.84 16.36
CA GLN A 34 -4.43 1.05 15.53
C GLN A 34 -3.13 1.81 15.30
N ARG A 35 -2.01 1.12 15.41
CA ARG A 35 -0.69 1.70 15.16
C ARG A 35 0.21 0.68 14.49
N TRP A 36 0.81 1.09 13.37
CA TRP A 36 1.87 0.36 12.67
C TRP A 36 3.17 1.13 12.83
N ILE A 37 4.24 0.43 13.14
CA ILE A 37 5.58 1.00 13.26
C ILE A 37 6.57 0.10 12.55
N ALA A 38 7.59 0.71 11.97
CA ALA A 38 8.73 0.01 11.40
C ALA A 38 10.01 0.82 11.59
N ALA A 39 11.12 0.12 11.70
CA ALA A 39 12.44 0.70 11.57
C ALA A 39 13.27 -0.20 10.65
N LYS A 40 14.11 0.41 9.80
CA LYS A 40 14.89 -0.29 8.79
C LYS A 40 15.73 -1.40 9.40
N GLY A 41 15.54 -2.64 8.93
CA GLY A 41 16.22 -3.84 9.42
C GLY A 41 15.68 -4.42 10.74
N HIS A 42 14.58 -3.88 11.28
CA HIS A 42 14.01 -4.32 12.56
C HIS A 42 12.63 -4.95 12.45
N GLY A 43 12.05 -4.96 11.24
CA GLY A 43 10.72 -5.50 10.97
C GLY A 43 9.61 -4.51 11.26
N SER A 44 8.39 -4.94 10.97
CA SER A 44 7.16 -4.18 11.17
C SER A 44 6.32 -4.74 12.30
N PHE A 45 5.61 -3.84 13.00
CA PHE A 45 4.76 -4.18 14.14
C PHE A 45 3.41 -3.49 14.04
N TYR A 46 2.35 -4.21 14.39
CA TYR A 46 1.01 -3.71 14.57
C TYR A 46 0.58 -3.86 16.03
N ASN A 47 0.26 -2.75 16.71
CA ASN A 47 -0.07 -2.73 18.12
C ASN A 47 0.90 -3.59 18.98
N ASN A 48 2.20 -3.41 18.78
CA ASN A 48 3.32 -4.12 19.44
C ASN A 48 3.50 -5.61 19.05
N SER A 49 2.68 -6.17 18.20
CA SER A 49 2.86 -7.52 17.67
C SER A 49 3.57 -7.45 16.32
N LYS A 50 4.61 -8.27 16.14
CA LYS A 50 5.31 -8.37 14.86
C LYS A 50 4.34 -8.85 13.77
N ILE A 51 4.38 -8.22 12.61
CA ILE A 51 3.53 -8.56 11.47
C ILE A 51 4.35 -9.03 10.27
N MET A 52 3.71 -9.77 9.40
CA MET A 52 4.22 -10.18 8.10
C MET A 52 3.10 -10.14 7.08
N VAL A 53 3.49 -9.92 5.81
CA VAL A 53 2.59 -10.04 4.67
C VAL A 53 2.04 -11.45 4.52
N SER A 54 0.98 -11.63 3.72
CA SER A 54 0.36 -12.94 3.49
C SER A 54 1.25 -13.89 2.68
N SER A 55 0.97 -15.19 2.78
CA SER A 55 1.67 -16.25 2.02
C SER A 55 0.90 -16.74 0.79
N VAL A 56 -0.18 -16.08 0.39
CA VAL A 56 -0.93 -16.41 -0.83
C VAL A 56 -0.05 -16.15 -2.05
N SER A 57 0.18 -17.18 -2.86
CA SER A 57 1.16 -17.17 -3.96
C SER A 57 0.56 -17.07 -5.37
N ASP A 58 -0.76 -17.17 -5.52
CA ASP A 58 -1.42 -16.94 -6.81
C ASP A 58 -2.31 -15.71 -6.75
N VAL A 59 -2.15 -14.82 -7.72
CA VAL A 59 -2.97 -13.61 -7.87
C VAL A 59 -4.47 -13.93 -7.95
N LYS A 60 -4.83 -15.10 -8.49
CA LYS A 60 -6.22 -15.56 -8.59
C LYS A 60 -6.89 -15.83 -7.25
N ASP A 61 -6.13 -16.05 -6.21
CA ASP A 61 -6.63 -16.26 -4.85
C ASP A 61 -6.53 -15.00 -3.98
N SER A 62 -5.95 -13.92 -4.54
CA SER A 62 -5.66 -12.69 -3.82
C SER A 62 -6.89 -11.85 -3.50
N GLN A 63 -6.78 -11.07 -2.43
CA GLN A 63 -7.61 -9.90 -2.16
C GLN A 63 -6.83 -8.63 -2.51
N ALA A 64 -7.40 -7.84 -3.39
CA ALA A 64 -6.86 -6.56 -3.87
C ALA A 64 -7.52 -5.38 -3.16
N PHE A 65 -6.74 -4.34 -2.93
CA PHE A 65 -7.22 -3.05 -2.47
C PHE A 65 -6.89 -1.97 -3.50
N TYR A 66 -7.78 -1.00 -3.64
CA TYR A 66 -7.54 0.13 -4.55
C TYR A 66 -8.10 1.43 -3.98
N GLY A 67 -7.44 2.53 -4.34
CA GLY A 67 -7.87 3.87 -3.97
C GLY A 67 -8.96 4.44 -4.88
N SER A 68 -8.88 5.74 -5.16
CA SER A 68 -9.88 6.43 -5.96
C SER A 68 -9.79 6.07 -7.44
N LEU A 69 -10.95 5.79 -8.05
CA LEU A 69 -11.10 5.67 -9.50
C LEU A 69 -11.32 7.02 -10.19
N PHE A 70 -11.52 8.09 -9.43
CA PHE A 70 -11.83 9.41 -9.98
C PHE A 70 -10.70 9.93 -10.87
N GLY A 71 -11.04 10.32 -12.07
CA GLY A 71 -10.11 10.87 -13.06
C GLY A 71 -9.18 9.85 -13.72
N ARG A 72 -9.30 8.53 -13.41
CA ARG A 72 -8.46 7.50 -14.03
C ARG A 72 -8.72 7.32 -15.52
N GLU A 73 -9.98 7.41 -15.94
CA GLU A 73 -10.34 7.35 -17.36
C GLU A 73 -9.66 8.47 -18.17
N ALA A 74 -9.73 9.71 -17.69
CA ALA A 74 -9.08 10.85 -18.34
C ALA A 74 -7.54 10.76 -18.36
N ARG A 75 -6.93 9.97 -17.46
CA ARG A 75 -5.48 9.74 -17.41
C ARG A 75 -5.05 8.50 -18.21
N GLY A 76 -6.00 7.75 -18.77
CA GLY A 76 -5.72 6.56 -19.59
C GLY A 76 -5.26 5.34 -18.79
N ASP A 77 -5.41 5.34 -17.48
CA ASP A 77 -4.99 4.23 -16.61
C ASP A 77 -6.17 3.42 -16.02
N PHE A 78 -7.41 3.80 -16.32
CA PHE A 78 -8.60 3.11 -15.84
C PHE A 78 -8.69 1.66 -16.34
N GLU A 79 -8.44 1.44 -17.62
CA GLU A 79 -8.46 0.09 -18.22
C GLU A 79 -7.35 -0.79 -17.65
N LYS A 80 -6.15 -0.23 -17.46
CA LYS A 80 -5.01 -0.93 -16.84
C LYS A 80 -5.34 -1.36 -15.42
N LEU A 81 -5.90 -0.45 -14.63
CA LEU A 81 -6.30 -0.72 -13.25
C LEU A 81 -7.41 -1.77 -13.17
N THR A 82 -8.47 -1.63 -13.95
CA THR A 82 -9.59 -2.59 -13.95
C THR A 82 -9.15 -3.96 -14.42
N ARG A 83 -8.28 -4.03 -15.43
CA ARG A 83 -7.65 -5.28 -15.86
C ARG A 83 -6.87 -5.93 -14.73
N LEU A 84 -5.98 -5.18 -14.05
CA LEU A 84 -5.21 -5.71 -12.92
C LEU A 84 -6.13 -6.25 -11.82
N LEU A 85 -7.14 -5.49 -11.43
CA LEU A 85 -8.08 -5.88 -10.40
C LEU A 85 -8.89 -7.13 -10.77
N SER A 86 -9.22 -7.33 -12.06
CA SER A 86 -9.97 -8.49 -12.54
C SER A 86 -9.25 -9.83 -12.37
N TYR A 87 -7.93 -9.82 -12.22
CA TYR A 87 -7.16 -11.05 -11.94
C TYR A 87 -7.25 -11.51 -10.49
N SER A 88 -7.67 -10.65 -9.56
CA SER A 88 -7.80 -11.01 -8.15
C SER A 88 -9.15 -11.60 -7.83
N LYS A 89 -9.22 -12.46 -6.82
CA LYS A 89 -10.46 -13.11 -6.36
C LYS A 89 -11.44 -12.14 -5.74
N ARG A 90 -10.94 -11.14 -5.02
CA ARG A 90 -11.74 -10.12 -4.35
C ARG A 90 -11.10 -8.75 -4.48
N GLN A 91 -11.93 -7.72 -4.66
CA GLN A 91 -11.52 -6.34 -4.72
C GLN A 91 -12.25 -5.54 -3.65
N ARG A 92 -11.54 -4.60 -3.03
CA ARG A 92 -12.09 -3.64 -2.07
C ARG A 92 -11.59 -2.23 -2.37
N GLY A 93 -12.52 -1.34 -2.68
CA GLY A 93 -12.26 0.09 -2.77
C GLY A 93 -12.17 0.68 -1.37
N ILE A 94 -10.96 0.87 -0.89
CA ILE A 94 -10.67 1.55 0.36
C ILE A 94 -9.44 2.39 0.16
N GLY A 95 -9.63 3.69 0.18
CA GLY A 95 -8.54 4.63 0.04
C GLY A 95 -7.70 4.76 1.31
N ASP A 96 -6.81 5.71 1.24
CA ASP A 96 -5.90 6.06 2.31
C ASP A 96 -4.88 4.96 2.66
N PHE A 97 -4.07 5.23 3.65
CA PHE A 97 -3.04 4.34 4.17
C PHE A 97 -3.54 2.94 4.56
N MET A 98 -4.82 2.79 4.92
CA MET A 98 -5.37 1.53 5.46
C MET A 98 -5.18 0.34 4.53
N MET A 99 -5.35 0.53 3.22
CA MET A 99 -5.18 -0.57 2.27
C MET A 99 -3.76 -1.17 2.33
N HIS A 100 -2.76 -0.32 2.41
CA HIS A 100 -1.36 -0.74 2.46
C HIS A 100 -1.01 -1.34 3.83
N MET A 101 -1.61 -0.84 4.91
CA MET A 101 -1.48 -1.42 6.24
C MET A 101 -2.10 -2.82 6.33
N TRP A 102 -3.19 -3.06 5.60
CA TRP A 102 -3.77 -4.39 5.49
C TRP A 102 -2.89 -5.35 4.67
N VAL A 103 -2.20 -4.87 3.65
CA VAL A 103 -1.17 -5.67 2.95
C VAL A 103 -0.03 -6.03 3.91
N ALA A 104 0.52 -5.05 4.63
CA ALA A 104 1.59 -5.27 5.60
C ALA A 104 1.21 -6.24 6.73
N THR A 105 -0.09 -6.25 7.11
CA THR A 105 -0.61 -7.12 8.19
C THR A 105 -1.04 -8.51 7.68
N GLY A 106 -0.97 -8.75 6.35
CA GLY A 106 -1.36 -10.01 5.73
C GLY A 106 -2.87 -10.23 5.57
N TYR A 107 -3.67 -9.14 5.61
CA TYR A 107 -5.13 -9.21 5.42
C TYR A 107 -5.55 -9.15 3.94
N GLY A 108 -4.61 -8.95 3.06
CA GLY A 108 -4.75 -9.00 1.62
C GLY A 108 -3.39 -8.93 0.95
N GLU A 109 -3.35 -9.09 -0.37
CA GLU A 109 -2.12 -9.41 -1.08
C GLU A 109 -1.52 -8.23 -1.81
N PHE A 110 -2.34 -7.28 -2.27
CA PHE A 110 -1.80 -6.06 -2.88
C PHE A 110 -2.75 -4.87 -2.75
N GLY A 111 -2.15 -3.69 -2.76
CA GLY A 111 -2.82 -2.40 -2.76
C GLY A 111 -2.23 -1.47 -3.81
N ILE A 112 -3.08 -0.73 -4.52
CA ILE A 112 -2.70 0.20 -5.57
C ILE A 112 -3.37 1.56 -5.35
N ASP A 113 -2.56 2.62 -5.34
CA ASP A 113 -3.07 3.98 -5.17
C ASP A 113 -2.29 5.00 -6.02
N PHE A 114 -2.90 6.14 -6.25
CA PHE A 114 -2.42 7.19 -7.13
C PHE A 114 -2.71 8.58 -6.57
N GLY A 115 -1.92 9.58 -7.04
CA GLY A 115 -2.11 10.96 -6.65
C GLY A 115 -1.69 11.25 -5.22
N LEU A 116 -0.75 10.45 -4.73
CA LEU A 116 -0.21 10.52 -3.38
C LEU A 116 0.91 11.55 -3.28
N GLN A 117 1.15 11.99 -2.08
CA GLN A 117 2.24 12.89 -1.73
C GLN A 117 3.37 12.11 -1.02
N PRO A 118 4.60 12.65 -0.96
CA PRO A 118 5.72 11.97 -0.31
C PRO A 118 5.44 11.52 1.13
N TRP A 119 4.69 12.31 1.89
CA TRP A 119 4.32 11.98 3.27
C TRP A 119 3.28 10.86 3.38
N ASP A 120 2.57 10.54 2.32
CA ASP A 120 1.69 9.37 2.25
C ASP A 120 2.49 8.10 1.93
N ILE A 121 3.43 8.20 0.97
CA ILE A 121 4.18 7.07 0.42
C ILE A 121 5.31 6.62 1.36
N ALA A 122 6.08 7.56 1.93
CA ALA A 122 7.28 7.25 2.69
C ALA A 122 7.03 6.28 3.86
N PRO A 123 6.08 6.54 4.78
CA PRO A 123 5.85 5.64 5.90
C PRO A 123 5.24 4.29 5.46
N VAL A 124 4.38 4.30 4.45
CA VAL A 124 3.78 3.08 3.87
C VAL A 124 4.86 2.17 3.31
N GLY A 125 5.78 2.74 2.51
CA GLY A 125 6.85 1.98 1.87
C GLY A 125 7.70 1.21 2.87
N LEU A 126 8.17 1.87 3.93
CA LEU A 126 8.98 1.20 4.94
C LEU A 126 8.20 0.12 5.70
N ILE A 127 6.96 0.42 6.14
CA ILE A 127 6.16 -0.53 6.92
C ILE A 127 5.88 -1.80 6.11
N VAL A 128 5.52 -1.68 4.83
CA VAL A 128 5.26 -2.84 3.96
C VAL A 128 6.55 -3.63 3.70
N THR A 129 7.66 -2.96 3.41
CA THR A 129 8.95 -3.61 3.14
C THR A 129 9.47 -4.36 4.37
N GLU A 130 9.39 -3.75 5.54
CA GLU A 130 9.82 -4.38 6.81
C GLU A 130 8.86 -5.50 7.27
N ALA A 131 7.65 -5.57 6.74
CA ALA A 131 6.75 -6.71 6.89
C ALA A 131 7.05 -7.86 5.91
N GLY A 132 8.07 -7.72 5.05
CA GLY A 132 8.46 -8.71 4.04
C GLY A 132 7.74 -8.55 2.69
N GLY A 133 7.02 -7.46 2.48
CA GLY A 133 6.38 -7.11 1.21
C GLY A 133 7.31 -6.39 0.23
N VAL A 134 6.77 -6.07 -0.92
CA VAL A 134 7.45 -5.31 -1.98
C VAL A 134 6.63 -4.08 -2.34
N VAL A 135 7.32 -2.97 -2.57
CA VAL A 135 6.72 -1.69 -2.96
C VAL A 135 7.45 -1.13 -4.17
N THR A 136 6.68 -0.68 -5.16
CA THR A 136 7.17 0.05 -6.34
C THR A 136 6.21 1.20 -6.68
N ALA A 137 6.56 2.02 -7.65
CA ALA A 137 5.56 2.79 -8.38
C ALA A 137 4.63 1.82 -9.15
N VAL A 138 3.45 2.29 -9.53
CA VAL A 138 2.45 1.43 -10.20
C VAL A 138 2.93 0.91 -11.57
N ASN A 139 3.76 1.68 -12.27
CA ASN A 139 4.35 1.27 -13.56
C ASN A 139 5.51 0.27 -13.42
N GLY A 140 5.92 -0.05 -12.19
CA GLY A 140 7.02 -0.94 -11.88
C GLY A 140 8.39 -0.27 -11.75
N SER A 141 8.47 1.07 -11.86
CA SER A 141 9.71 1.77 -11.54
C SER A 141 10.04 1.61 -10.04
N ASN A 142 11.31 1.78 -9.71
CA ASN A 142 11.78 1.66 -8.34
C ASN A 142 10.96 2.56 -7.41
N PHE A 143 10.85 2.12 -6.15
CA PHE A 143 10.17 2.89 -5.13
C PHE A 143 10.81 4.27 -4.98
N ASP A 144 10.00 5.29 -5.25
CA ASP A 144 10.35 6.69 -5.07
C ASP A 144 9.16 7.41 -4.45
N ILE A 145 9.39 8.10 -3.34
CA ILE A 145 8.34 8.82 -2.62
C ILE A 145 7.75 9.99 -3.41
N TYR A 146 8.43 10.45 -4.45
CA TYR A 146 8.00 11.57 -5.30
C TYR A 146 7.23 11.15 -6.56
N GLU A 147 7.12 9.86 -6.86
CA GLU A 147 6.41 9.32 -8.05
C GLU A 147 4.88 9.48 -8.00
N GLY A 148 4.33 9.77 -6.82
CA GLY A 148 2.90 10.03 -6.66
C GLY A 148 1.99 8.82 -6.86
N SER A 149 2.54 7.62 -7.00
CA SER A 149 1.80 6.35 -7.11
C SER A 149 2.50 5.24 -6.35
N ILE A 150 1.74 4.26 -5.90
CA ILE A 150 2.28 3.13 -5.14
C ILE A 150 1.54 1.83 -5.44
N LEU A 151 2.30 0.77 -5.70
CA LEU A 151 1.87 -0.61 -5.70
C LEU A 151 2.58 -1.33 -4.56
N SER A 152 1.84 -1.73 -3.55
CA SER A 152 2.33 -2.58 -2.47
C SER A 152 1.83 -4.00 -2.62
N SER A 153 2.64 -5.00 -2.31
CA SER A 153 2.19 -6.40 -2.34
C SER A 153 2.92 -7.27 -1.31
N ASN A 154 2.46 -8.52 -1.19
CA ASN A 154 3.14 -9.54 -0.40
C ASN A 154 4.45 -10.05 -1.04
N GLY A 155 4.84 -9.53 -2.21
CA GLY A 155 6.08 -9.86 -2.91
C GLY A 155 6.03 -11.13 -3.77
N LEU A 156 5.16 -12.09 -3.49
CA LEU A 156 5.18 -13.41 -4.14
C LEU A 156 4.81 -13.39 -5.62
N PHE A 157 4.06 -12.38 -6.06
CA PHE A 157 3.69 -12.19 -7.46
C PHE A 157 3.76 -10.71 -7.91
N HIS A 158 4.59 -9.90 -7.25
CA HIS A 158 4.68 -8.46 -7.50
C HIS A 158 4.97 -8.13 -8.98
N ASN A 159 5.97 -8.77 -9.57
CA ASN A 159 6.30 -8.55 -10.98
C ASN A 159 5.14 -8.92 -11.92
N LYS A 160 4.40 -9.99 -11.61
CA LYS A 160 3.21 -10.36 -12.37
C LYS A 160 2.12 -9.28 -12.31
N LEU A 161 1.96 -8.59 -11.17
CA LEU A 161 1.03 -7.44 -11.08
C LEU A 161 1.45 -6.31 -12.01
N ILE A 162 2.75 -6.00 -12.06
CA ILE A 162 3.32 -4.98 -12.94
C ILE A 162 3.10 -5.37 -14.42
N ASP A 163 3.36 -6.61 -14.79
CA ASP A 163 3.16 -7.12 -16.16
C ASP A 163 1.70 -7.01 -16.59
N ILE A 164 0.76 -7.41 -15.71
CA ILE A 164 -0.68 -7.30 -15.99
C ILE A 164 -1.11 -5.84 -16.13
N TYR A 165 -0.58 -4.95 -15.30
CA TYR A 165 -0.92 -3.52 -15.37
C TYR A 165 -0.42 -2.88 -16.67
N ASN A 166 0.79 -3.23 -17.11
CA ASN A 166 1.43 -2.61 -18.29
C ASN A 166 1.04 -3.26 -19.64
N ALA A 167 0.42 -4.44 -19.62
CA ALA A 167 -0.05 -5.09 -20.84
C ALA A 167 -1.18 -4.28 -21.50
#